data_ad6c376e917675c1e1b5c052911aee3b
#
_entry.id   ad6c376e917675c1e1b5c052911aee3b
#
_cell.length_a   1.000
_cell.length_b   1.000
_cell.length_c   1.000
_cell.angle_alpha   90.00
_cell.angle_beta   90.00
_cell.angle_gamma   90.00
#
_symmetry.space_group_name_H-M   'P 1'
#
loop_
_entity.id
_entity.type
_entity.pdbx_description
1 polymer ?
#
loop_
_entity_poly.entity_id
_entity_poly.type
_entity_poly.pdbx_seq_one_letter_code
_entity_poly.pdbx_strand_id
1 'polypeptide(L)'
;LYAFEHGAVFNDGVSDPIWNYAYNRIYVCNTVINNIMSVTDASESDKLNLKSEAMVARAFEYLCMIGVYAPAYDAATASTDYGLPLISSEDVADLNYSRSTVEQVYTAIKQDLDDALPALLDKTPNTFRPAKNVAYGFLARMYLMHGEYDKALENAKKALEVSEELVDLTEYTAKPNAYIGRIVRKDDPSSPYPEGMDNPENIYV
;
A
#
# COMPACT_ATOMS: atom_id res chain seq x y z
N LEU A 1 20.58 20.05 11.45
CA LEU A 1 21.55 19.06 11.95
C LEU A 1 20.75 17.88 12.47
N TYR A 2 20.73 16.78 11.72
CA TYR A 2 20.15 15.52 12.18
C TYR A 2 21.18 14.85 13.09
N ALA A 3 20.98 15.00 14.39
CA ALA A 3 21.65 14.13 15.35
C ALA A 3 20.84 12.83 15.38
N PHE A 4 21.43 11.73 14.97
CA PHE A 4 20.82 10.39 15.13
C PHE A 4 20.93 9.99 16.62
N GLU A 5 20.24 10.71 17.49
CA GLU A 5 20.20 10.45 18.92
C GLU A 5 18.98 9.61 19.26
N HIS A 6 19.16 8.63 20.15
CA HIS A 6 18.06 7.89 20.74
C HIS A 6 17.31 8.81 21.72
N GLY A 7 16.25 9.44 21.26
CA GLY A 7 15.40 10.32 22.06
C GLY A 7 13.93 10.18 21.63
N ALA A 8 13.04 10.80 22.39
CA ALA A 8 11.63 10.87 22.01
C ALA A 8 11.50 11.66 20.69
N VAL A 9 10.91 11.01 19.67
CA VAL A 9 10.67 11.63 18.36
C VAL A 9 9.61 12.73 18.45
N PHE A 10 8.68 12.59 19.40
CA PHE A 10 7.60 13.52 19.66
C PHE A 10 7.69 14.07 21.07
N ASN A 11 7.29 15.34 21.26
CA ASN A 11 7.15 15.94 22.58
C ASN A 11 6.01 15.26 23.37
N ASP A 12 6.08 15.33 24.70
CA ASP A 12 5.02 14.82 25.57
C ASP A 12 3.65 15.42 25.18
N GLY A 13 2.66 14.54 25.03
CA GLY A 13 1.29 14.93 24.65
C GLY A 13 1.06 15.16 23.15
N VAL A 14 2.10 15.01 22.30
CA VAL A 14 1.94 15.05 20.84
C VAL A 14 1.69 13.63 20.33
N SER A 15 0.57 13.44 19.64
CA SER A 15 0.27 12.17 18.99
C SER A 15 1.00 12.06 17.64
N ASP A 16 1.42 10.83 17.28
CA ASP A 16 2.02 10.55 15.97
C ASP A 16 0.97 10.66 14.85
N PRO A 17 1.07 11.64 13.94
CA PRO A 17 0.10 11.82 12.88
C PRO A 17 0.11 10.66 11.87
N ILE A 18 1.28 10.05 11.58
CA ILE A 18 1.40 8.93 10.64
C ILE A 18 0.64 7.73 11.19
N TRP A 19 0.85 7.40 12.46
CA TRP A 19 0.12 6.35 13.14
C TRP A 19 -1.39 6.57 13.11
N ASN A 20 -1.83 7.76 13.50
CA ASN A 20 -3.26 8.08 13.57
C ASN A 20 -3.93 8.04 12.19
N TYR A 21 -3.29 8.60 11.15
CA TYR A 21 -3.84 8.57 9.80
C TYR A 21 -3.92 7.15 9.23
N ALA A 22 -2.91 6.33 9.47
CA ALA A 22 -2.91 4.95 9.01
C ALA A 22 -4.04 4.14 9.66
N TYR A 23 -4.18 4.19 10.99
CA TYR A 23 -5.28 3.49 11.67
C TYR A 23 -6.66 4.04 11.34
N ASN A 24 -6.78 5.33 11.03
CA ASN A 24 -8.04 5.88 10.53
C ASN A 24 -8.41 5.30 9.15
N ARG A 25 -7.43 5.14 8.24
CA ARG A 25 -7.65 4.47 6.95
C ARG A 25 -7.96 2.99 7.11
N ILE A 26 -7.28 2.28 8.02
CA ILE A 26 -7.59 0.89 8.36
C ILE A 26 -9.03 0.76 8.88
N TYR A 27 -9.50 1.68 9.72
CA TYR A 27 -10.87 1.73 10.18
C TYR A 27 -11.87 1.85 9.02
N VAL A 28 -11.61 2.74 8.07
CA VAL A 28 -12.45 2.89 6.86
C VAL A 28 -12.45 1.60 6.04
N CYS A 29 -11.29 0.97 5.84
CA CYS A 29 -11.19 -0.32 5.15
C CYS A 29 -12.01 -1.40 5.87
N ASN A 30 -11.90 -1.52 7.19
CA ASN A 30 -12.68 -2.47 7.97
C ASN A 30 -14.20 -2.24 7.83
N THR A 31 -14.63 -0.98 7.85
CA THR A 31 -16.04 -0.63 7.64
C THR A 31 -16.54 -1.13 6.27
N VAL A 32 -15.76 -0.95 5.21
CA VAL A 32 -16.12 -1.48 3.88
C VAL A 32 -16.11 -3.00 3.87
N ILE A 33 -15.04 -3.64 4.33
CA ILE A 33 -14.86 -5.10 4.31
C ILE A 33 -16.00 -5.81 5.04
N ASN A 34 -16.41 -5.28 6.20
CA ASN A 34 -17.41 -5.92 7.06
C ASN A 34 -18.85 -5.68 6.57
N ASN A 35 -19.13 -4.56 5.89
CA ASN A 35 -20.50 -4.16 5.60
C ASN A 35 -20.90 -4.20 4.12
N ILE A 36 -19.96 -4.15 3.17
CA ILE A 36 -20.27 -4.01 1.74
C ILE A 36 -21.17 -5.12 1.20
N MET A 37 -21.05 -6.34 1.74
CA MET A 37 -21.87 -7.47 1.29
C MET A 37 -23.35 -7.34 1.68
N SER A 38 -23.70 -6.50 2.66
CA SER A 38 -25.08 -6.23 3.06
C SER A 38 -25.79 -5.19 2.21
N VAL A 39 -25.06 -4.47 1.36
CA VAL A 39 -25.60 -3.44 0.45
C VAL A 39 -26.49 -4.10 -0.60
N THR A 40 -27.65 -3.49 -0.91
CA THR A 40 -28.68 -4.08 -1.77
C THR A 40 -28.76 -3.45 -3.16
N ASP A 41 -28.16 -2.31 -3.40
CA ASP A 41 -28.25 -1.50 -4.63
C ASP A 41 -27.03 -1.66 -5.56
N ALA A 42 -26.19 -2.69 -5.32
CA ALA A 42 -25.04 -3.02 -6.16
C ALA A 42 -25.03 -4.51 -6.54
N SER A 43 -24.40 -4.85 -7.67
CA SER A 43 -24.21 -6.23 -8.06
C SER A 43 -23.27 -6.97 -7.11
N GLU A 44 -23.42 -8.30 -7.02
CA GLU A 44 -22.53 -9.14 -6.20
C GLU A 44 -21.07 -9.01 -6.62
N SER A 45 -20.82 -8.93 -7.93
CA SER A 45 -19.48 -8.74 -8.49
C SER A 45 -18.88 -7.40 -8.06
N ASP A 46 -19.65 -6.30 -8.10
CA ASP A 46 -19.17 -4.99 -7.71
C ASP A 46 -18.86 -4.94 -6.21
N LYS A 47 -19.72 -5.55 -5.39
CA LYS A 47 -19.49 -5.65 -3.94
C LYS A 47 -18.22 -6.44 -3.62
N LEU A 48 -18.01 -7.57 -4.29
CA LEU A 48 -16.79 -8.38 -4.10
C LEU A 48 -15.55 -7.63 -4.55
N ASN A 49 -15.60 -6.93 -5.68
CA ASN A 49 -14.47 -6.10 -6.13
C ASN A 49 -14.17 -4.97 -5.14
N LEU A 50 -15.16 -4.23 -4.67
CA LEU A 50 -14.97 -3.15 -3.69
C LEU A 50 -14.43 -3.68 -2.35
N LYS A 51 -14.90 -4.84 -1.91
CA LYS A 51 -14.36 -5.52 -0.73
C LYS A 51 -12.88 -5.83 -0.91
N SER A 52 -12.52 -6.37 -2.07
CA SER A 52 -11.14 -6.72 -2.40
C SER A 52 -10.23 -5.49 -2.48
N GLU A 53 -10.70 -4.40 -3.07
CA GLU A 53 -9.97 -3.13 -3.07
C GLU A 53 -9.71 -2.61 -1.64
N ALA A 54 -10.69 -2.71 -0.75
CA ALA A 54 -10.53 -2.33 0.65
C ALA A 54 -9.52 -3.23 1.39
N MET A 55 -9.48 -4.54 1.08
CA MET A 55 -8.47 -5.46 1.62
C MET A 55 -7.07 -5.08 1.16
N VAL A 56 -6.87 -4.77 -0.14
CA VAL A 56 -5.56 -4.32 -0.66
C VAL A 56 -5.13 -3.00 -0.01
N ALA A 57 -6.06 -2.05 0.16
CA ALA A 57 -5.76 -0.78 0.82
C ALA A 57 -5.36 -0.99 2.30
N ARG A 58 -6.05 -1.88 3.03
CA ARG A 58 -5.69 -2.24 4.41
C ARG A 58 -4.32 -2.91 4.49
N ALA A 59 -4.03 -3.84 3.59
CA ALA A 59 -2.73 -4.50 3.49
C ALA A 59 -1.60 -3.49 3.22
N PHE A 60 -1.85 -2.49 2.36
CA PHE A 60 -0.90 -1.41 2.09
C PHE A 60 -0.58 -0.59 3.35
N GLU A 61 -1.59 -0.18 4.11
CA GLU A 61 -1.37 0.57 5.35
C GLU A 61 -0.52 -0.23 6.34
N TYR A 62 -0.84 -1.51 6.57
CA TYR A 62 -0.03 -2.36 7.44
C TYR A 62 1.39 -2.57 6.90
N LEU A 63 1.57 -2.72 5.58
CA LEU A 63 2.89 -2.90 4.96
C LEU A 63 3.76 -1.64 5.10
N CYS A 64 3.16 -0.46 5.00
CA CYS A 64 3.86 0.80 5.23
C CYS A 64 4.22 0.98 6.71
N MET A 65 3.27 0.73 7.61
CA MET A 65 3.47 0.93 9.04
C MET A 65 4.49 -0.03 9.64
N ILE A 66 4.49 -1.31 9.23
CA ILE A 66 5.41 -2.29 9.82
C ILE A 66 6.87 -1.92 9.52
N GLY A 67 7.15 -1.32 8.37
CA GLY A 67 8.49 -0.84 8.02
C GLY A 67 8.96 0.37 8.86
N VAL A 68 8.03 1.07 9.53
CA VAL A 68 8.36 2.25 10.36
C VAL A 68 8.37 1.91 11.85
N TYR A 69 7.44 1.06 12.31
CA TYR A 69 7.16 0.87 13.74
C TYR A 69 7.56 -0.50 14.30
N ALA A 70 8.14 -1.36 13.48
CA ALA A 70 8.59 -2.69 13.87
C ALA A 70 10.03 -2.96 13.40
N PRO A 71 10.74 -3.93 14.01
CA PRO A 71 12.00 -4.42 13.47
C PRO A 71 11.82 -4.97 12.04
N ALA A 72 12.92 -4.95 11.26
CA ALA A 72 12.94 -5.64 9.98
C ALA A 72 12.63 -7.14 10.18
N TYR A 73 11.96 -7.73 9.18
CA TYR A 73 11.63 -9.15 9.24
C TYR A 73 12.90 -10.01 9.34
N ASP A 74 12.94 -10.84 10.37
CA ASP A 74 13.93 -11.92 10.54
C ASP A 74 13.17 -13.19 10.91
N ALA A 75 13.30 -14.23 10.09
CA ALA A 75 12.61 -15.50 10.31
C ALA A 75 12.93 -16.16 11.67
N ALA A 76 14.08 -15.83 12.29
CA ALA A 76 14.46 -16.36 13.59
C ALA A 76 13.70 -15.67 14.75
N THR A 77 13.29 -14.42 14.59
CA THR A 77 12.72 -13.60 15.68
C THR A 77 11.34 -13.05 15.41
N ALA A 78 10.85 -13.09 14.14
CA ALA A 78 9.57 -12.51 13.74
C ALA A 78 8.36 -13.00 14.55
N SER A 79 8.42 -14.23 15.07
CA SER A 79 7.36 -14.81 15.91
C SER A 79 7.32 -14.24 17.34
N THR A 80 8.35 -13.49 17.77
CA THR A 80 8.46 -12.90 19.09
C THR A 80 8.62 -11.39 19.05
N ASP A 81 9.12 -10.84 17.95
CA ASP A 81 9.29 -9.40 17.78
C ASP A 81 7.94 -8.68 17.74
N TYR A 82 7.87 -7.54 18.41
CA TYR A 82 6.65 -6.73 18.42
C TYR A 82 6.40 -6.08 17.05
N GLY A 83 5.29 -6.48 16.44
CA GLY A 83 4.74 -5.88 15.22
C GLY A 83 3.77 -4.74 15.53
N LEU A 84 2.60 -4.76 14.90
CA LEU A 84 1.54 -3.76 15.00
C LEU A 84 0.28 -4.32 15.66
N PRO A 85 -0.57 -3.52 16.27
CA PRO A 85 -1.93 -3.93 16.60
C PRO A 85 -2.71 -4.28 15.32
N LEU A 86 -3.24 -5.49 15.23
CA LEU A 86 -4.11 -5.91 14.12
C LEU A 86 -5.57 -5.62 14.51
N ILE A 87 -6.20 -4.72 13.75
CA ILE A 87 -7.57 -4.28 13.99
C ILE A 87 -8.43 -4.71 12.81
N SER A 88 -9.43 -5.55 13.07
CA SER A 88 -10.41 -6.00 12.07
C SER A 88 -11.82 -5.51 12.34
N SER A 89 -12.06 -4.94 13.53
CA SER A 89 -13.36 -4.38 13.93
C SER A 89 -13.48 -2.92 13.52
N GLU A 90 -14.70 -2.49 13.26
CA GLU A 90 -15.13 -1.08 13.19
C GLU A 90 -15.73 -0.57 14.51
N ASP A 91 -15.72 -1.38 15.58
CA ASP A 91 -16.19 -0.94 16.89
C ASP A 91 -15.11 -0.12 17.62
N VAL A 92 -15.34 1.19 17.66
CA VAL A 92 -14.43 2.13 18.34
C VAL A 92 -14.49 2.03 19.88
N ALA A 93 -15.41 1.27 20.44
CA ALA A 93 -15.50 1.06 21.88
C ALA A 93 -14.55 -0.02 22.39
N ASP A 94 -14.08 -0.90 21.51
CA ASP A 94 -13.06 -1.90 21.84
C ASP A 94 -11.66 -1.29 21.73
N LEU A 95 -11.14 -0.78 22.85
CA LEU A 95 -9.83 -0.10 22.93
C LEU A 95 -8.69 -1.01 23.42
N ASN A 96 -8.94 -2.30 23.61
CA ASN A 96 -7.95 -3.24 24.19
C ASN A 96 -7.11 -3.94 23.10
N TYR A 97 -6.37 -3.15 22.34
CA TYR A 97 -5.48 -3.71 21.31
C TYR A 97 -4.06 -3.89 21.84
N SER A 98 -3.58 -5.12 21.83
CA SER A 98 -2.17 -5.44 22.03
C SER A 98 -1.43 -5.46 20.70
N ARG A 99 -0.11 -5.26 20.72
CA ARG A 99 0.73 -5.46 19.54
C ARG A 99 0.75 -6.95 19.19
N SER A 100 0.53 -7.26 17.93
CA SER A 100 0.79 -8.58 17.37
C SER A 100 2.29 -8.76 17.12
N THR A 101 2.72 -9.98 16.79
CA THR A 101 4.10 -10.21 16.37
C THR A 101 4.31 -9.73 14.92
N VAL A 102 5.58 -9.53 14.55
CA VAL A 102 5.95 -9.19 13.16
C VAL A 102 5.43 -10.26 12.20
N GLU A 103 5.59 -11.55 12.52
CA GLU A 103 5.07 -12.67 11.72
C GLU A 103 3.54 -12.60 11.55
N GLN A 104 2.80 -12.30 12.63
CA GLN A 104 1.33 -12.19 12.55
C GLN A 104 0.89 -11.04 11.65
N VAL A 105 1.59 -9.89 11.69
CA VAL A 105 1.26 -8.75 10.83
C VAL A 105 1.50 -9.09 9.36
N TYR A 106 2.63 -9.69 9.01
CA TYR A 106 2.90 -10.10 7.63
C TYR A 106 1.95 -11.20 7.15
N THR A 107 1.54 -12.11 8.05
CA THR A 107 0.52 -13.11 7.74
C THR A 107 -0.82 -12.46 7.42
N ALA A 108 -1.24 -11.44 8.18
CA ALA A 108 -2.48 -10.71 7.93
C ALA A 108 -2.42 -9.92 6.60
N ILE A 109 -1.29 -9.26 6.31
CA ILE A 109 -1.06 -8.56 5.03
C ILE A 109 -1.21 -9.54 3.86
N LYS A 110 -0.53 -10.69 3.95
CA LYS A 110 -0.58 -11.72 2.92
C LYS A 110 -2.00 -12.26 2.73
N GLN A 111 -2.72 -12.53 3.82
CA GLN A 111 -4.08 -13.03 3.77
C GLN A 111 -5.02 -12.04 3.06
N ASP A 112 -4.96 -10.75 3.39
CA ASP A 112 -5.74 -9.72 2.71
C ASP A 112 -5.47 -9.67 1.20
N LEU A 113 -4.20 -9.76 0.80
CA LEU A 113 -3.82 -9.74 -0.62
C LEU A 113 -4.27 -10.98 -1.36
N ASP A 114 -4.09 -12.18 -0.77
CA ASP A 114 -4.51 -13.44 -1.37
C ASP A 114 -6.03 -13.54 -1.50
N ASP A 115 -6.78 -13.11 -0.48
CA ASP A 115 -8.25 -13.13 -0.49
C ASP A 115 -8.84 -12.09 -1.45
N ALA A 116 -8.12 -10.99 -1.68
CA ALA A 116 -8.55 -9.94 -2.62
C ALA A 116 -8.40 -10.36 -4.09
N LEU A 117 -7.29 -11.03 -4.44
CA LEU A 117 -6.91 -11.33 -5.83
C LEU A 117 -8.01 -11.93 -6.72
N PRO A 118 -8.85 -12.89 -6.25
CA PRO A 118 -9.86 -13.52 -7.12
C PRO A 118 -10.93 -12.56 -7.66
N ALA A 119 -11.26 -11.50 -6.91
CA ALA A 119 -12.33 -10.57 -7.26
C ALA A 119 -11.84 -9.19 -7.73
N LEU A 120 -10.53 -8.91 -7.63
CA LEU A 120 -9.95 -7.67 -8.18
C LEU A 120 -10.04 -7.66 -9.70
N LEU A 121 -10.30 -6.48 -10.25
CA LEU A 121 -10.21 -6.22 -11.68
C LEU A 121 -8.74 -6.15 -12.13
N ASP A 122 -8.48 -6.49 -13.40
CA ASP A 122 -7.17 -6.30 -14.00
C ASP A 122 -6.86 -4.81 -14.21
N LYS A 123 -7.89 -4.00 -14.47
CA LYS A 123 -7.78 -2.55 -14.64
C LYS A 123 -8.93 -1.84 -13.94
N THR A 124 -8.62 -0.80 -13.19
CA THR A 124 -9.59 0.08 -12.50
C THR A 124 -9.74 1.41 -13.23
N PRO A 125 -10.80 2.19 -12.98
CA PRO A 125 -11.03 3.48 -13.65
C PRO A 125 -9.92 4.51 -13.44
N ASN A 126 -9.18 4.39 -12.35
CA ASN A 126 -8.06 5.29 -12.00
C ASN A 126 -7.12 4.61 -10.99
N THR A 127 -5.94 5.19 -10.82
CA THR A 127 -4.86 4.64 -9.96
C THR A 127 -5.08 4.85 -8.44
N PHE A 128 -6.17 5.50 -8.02
CA PHE A 128 -6.60 5.50 -6.60
C PHE A 128 -7.31 4.22 -6.18
N ARG A 129 -7.69 3.39 -7.15
CA ARG A 129 -8.35 2.11 -6.91
C ARG A 129 -7.40 0.98 -7.27
N PRO A 130 -7.02 0.12 -6.32
CA PRO A 130 -6.06 -0.94 -6.60
C PRO A 130 -6.66 -1.99 -7.55
N ALA A 131 -5.87 -2.39 -8.54
CA ALA A 131 -6.13 -3.50 -9.43
C ALA A 131 -5.25 -4.71 -9.06
N LYS A 132 -5.33 -5.82 -9.79
CA LYS A 132 -4.56 -7.04 -9.49
C LYS A 132 -3.04 -6.81 -9.48
N ASN A 133 -2.53 -5.97 -10.38
CA ASN A 133 -1.11 -5.65 -10.44
C ASN A 133 -0.60 -5.04 -9.12
N VAL A 134 -1.45 -4.24 -8.43
CA VAL A 134 -1.12 -3.65 -7.13
C VAL A 134 -0.96 -4.73 -6.06
N ALA A 135 -1.91 -5.67 -5.98
CA ALA A 135 -1.84 -6.78 -5.03
C ALA A 135 -0.59 -7.65 -5.26
N TYR A 136 -0.30 -8.00 -6.52
CA TYR A 136 0.92 -8.73 -6.87
C TYR A 136 2.18 -7.92 -6.58
N GLY A 137 2.18 -6.61 -6.83
CA GLY A 137 3.31 -5.72 -6.50
C GLY A 137 3.60 -5.68 -4.99
N PHE A 138 2.56 -5.63 -4.16
CA PHE A 138 2.72 -5.67 -2.69
C PHE A 138 3.19 -7.04 -2.20
N LEU A 139 2.70 -8.15 -2.76
CA LEU A 139 3.22 -9.49 -2.48
C LEU A 139 4.70 -9.61 -2.87
N ALA A 140 5.07 -9.10 -4.05
CA ALA A 140 6.46 -9.11 -4.50
C ALA A 140 7.36 -8.33 -3.53
N ARG A 141 6.94 -7.14 -3.11
CA ARG A 141 7.66 -6.32 -2.14
C ARG A 141 7.79 -7.01 -0.77
N MET A 142 6.71 -7.61 -0.29
CA MET A 142 6.70 -8.34 0.98
C MET A 142 7.69 -9.52 0.94
N TYR A 143 7.63 -10.35 -0.10
CA TYR A 143 8.55 -11.48 -0.26
C TYR A 143 10.01 -11.04 -0.43
N LEU A 144 10.25 -9.91 -1.11
CA LEU A 144 11.58 -9.32 -1.21
C LEU A 144 12.13 -8.94 0.18
N MET A 145 11.30 -8.32 1.02
CA MET A 145 11.68 -7.95 2.40
C MET A 145 11.94 -9.19 3.29
N HIS A 146 11.31 -10.32 2.98
CA HIS A 146 11.53 -11.61 3.67
C HIS A 146 12.74 -12.39 3.13
N GLY A 147 13.40 -11.93 2.06
CA GLY A 147 14.47 -12.68 1.40
C GLY A 147 13.99 -13.88 0.57
N GLU A 148 12.67 -13.97 0.32
CA GLU A 148 12.04 -15.03 -0.48
C GLU A 148 12.05 -14.64 -1.98
N TYR A 149 13.23 -14.54 -2.57
CA TYR A 149 13.46 -13.93 -3.89
C TYR A 149 12.70 -14.62 -5.03
N ASP A 150 12.54 -15.93 -5.00
CA ASP A 150 11.81 -16.67 -6.05
C ASP A 150 10.33 -16.28 -6.05
N LYS A 151 9.70 -16.16 -4.88
CA LYS A 151 8.31 -15.72 -4.75
C LYS A 151 8.17 -14.24 -5.10
N ALA A 152 9.16 -13.42 -4.72
CA ALA A 152 9.18 -12.01 -5.10
C ALA A 152 9.21 -11.85 -6.63
N LEU A 153 10.07 -12.60 -7.32
CA LEU A 153 10.18 -12.59 -8.77
C LEU A 153 8.89 -13.08 -9.46
N GLU A 154 8.29 -14.17 -8.95
CA GLU A 154 7.02 -14.70 -9.48
C GLU A 154 5.90 -13.65 -9.42
N ASN A 155 5.73 -13.01 -8.25
CA ASN A 155 4.68 -12.00 -8.07
C ASN A 155 4.97 -10.72 -8.86
N ALA A 156 6.24 -10.30 -8.97
CA ALA A 156 6.61 -9.16 -9.81
C ALA A 156 6.28 -9.42 -11.30
N LYS A 157 6.53 -10.63 -11.81
CA LYS A 157 6.14 -11.00 -13.17
C LYS A 157 4.62 -10.94 -13.36
N LYS A 158 3.84 -11.47 -12.43
CA LYS A 158 2.37 -11.40 -12.47
C LYS A 158 1.85 -9.95 -12.46
N ALA A 159 2.50 -9.06 -11.72
CA ALA A 159 2.16 -7.64 -11.75
C ALA A 159 2.41 -7.02 -13.13
N LEU A 160 3.56 -7.33 -13.77
CA LEU A 160 3.91 -6.84 -15.10
C LEU A 160 3.05 -7.44 -16.22
N GLU A 161 2.55 -8.68 -16.07
CA GLU A 161 1.60 -9.27 -17.01
C GLU A 161 0.29 -8.47 -17.10
N VAL A 162 -0.08 -7.76 -16.03
CA VAL A 162 -1.27 -6.89 -16.02
C VAL A 162 -0.97 -5.49 -16.55
N SER A 163 0.20 -4.93 -16.23
CA SER A 163 0.64 -3.61 -16.71
C SER A 163 2.16 -3.54 -16.75
N GLU A 164 2.72 -3.27 -17.93
CA GLU A 164 4.16 -3.09 -18.18
C GLU A 164 4.50 -1.74 -18.84
N GLU A 165 3.54 -0.82 -18.86
CA GLU A 165 3.72 0.49 -19.50
C GLU A 165 4.78 1.31 -18.76
N LEU A 166 5.74 1.84 -19.50
CA LEU A 166 6.77 2.76 -19.01
C LEU A 166 6.69 4.09 -19.73
N VAL A 167 7.08 5.15 -19.05
CA VAL A 167 7.24 6.47 -19.66
C VAL A 167 8.50 6.48 -20.52
N ASP A 168 8.36 6.82 -21.78
CA ASP A 168 9.54 7.01 -22.65
C ASP A 168 10.25 8.32 -22.30
N LEU A 169 11.27 8.22 -21.45
CA LEU A 169 12.07 9.36 -21.01
C LEU A 169 12.84 10.05 -22.15
N THR A 170 12.98 9.39 -23.31
CA THR A 170 13.62 10.01 -24.48
C THR A 170 12.79 11.14 -25.07
N GLU A 171 11.48 11.17 -24.79
CA GLU A 171 10.57 12.23 -25.22
C GLU A 171 10.63 13.49 -24.34
N TYR A 172 11.36 13.45 -23.23
CA TYR A 172 11.39 14.52 -22.22
C TYR A 172 12.73 15.24 -22.18
N THR A 173 12.73 16.48 -21.71
CA THR A 173 13.93 17.30 -21.47
C THR A 173 13.71 18.21 -20.27
N ALA A 174 14.81 18.72 -19.70
CA ALA A 174 14.72 19.73 -18.65
C ALA A 174 14.12 21.04 -19.22
N LYS A 175 13.14 21.62 -18.52
CA LYS A 175 12.56 22.91 -18.89
C LYS A 175 13.61 24.01 -18.70
N PRO A 176 13.99 24.77 -19.74
CA PRO A 176 14.92 25.90 -19.60
C PRO A 176 14.38 26.90 -18.57
N ASN A 177 15.26 27.39 -17.68
CA ASN A 177 14.95 28.40 -16.66
C ASN A 177 13.90 27.97 -15.59
N ALA A 178 13.58 26.71 -15.45
CA ALA A 178 12.74 26.24 -14.33
C ALA A 178 13.55 26.21 -13.04
N TYR A 179 13.00 26.81 -12.00
CA TYR A 179 13.54 26.78 -10.63
C TYR A 179 13.38 25.40 -10.02
N ILE A 180 14.11 24.46 -10.15
CA ILE A 180 14.02 23.03 -9.81
C ILE A 180 13.48 22.23 -11.02
N GLY A 181 14.39 21.74 -11.82
CA GLY A 181 14.36 20.52 -12.61
C GLY A 181 13.03 20.03 -13.19
N ARG A 182 12.13 20.93 -13.63
CA ARG A 182 10.91 20.47 -14.30
C ARG A 182 11.27 19.79 -15.60
N ILE A 183 10.79 18.59 -15.77
CA ILE A 183 10.89 17.80 -17.00
C ILE A 183 9.64 18.07 -17.83
N VAL A 184 9.81 18.35 -19.12
CA VAL A 184 8.71 18.61 -20.07
C VAL A 184 8.94 17.82 -21.35
N ARG A 185 7.87 17.56 -22.11
CA ARG A 185 8.00 16.95 -23.43
C ARG A 185 8.84 17.81 -24.36
N LYS A 186 9.65 17.18 -25.21
CA LYS A 186 10.50 17.88 -26.17
C LYS A 186 9.71 18.59 -27.26
N ASP A 187 8.62 17.97 -27.71
CA ASP A 187 7.71 18.45 -28.75
C ASP A 187 6.67 19.45 -28.23
N ASP A 188 6.39 19.44 -26.92
CA ASP A 188 5.47 20.35 -26.25
C ASP A 188 5.98 20.77 -24.87
N PRO A 189 6.73 21.89 -24.77
CA PRO A 189 7.24 22.40 -23.50
C PRO A 189 6.15 22.84 -22.49
N SER A 190 4.89 22.91 -22.89
CA SER A 190 3.76 23.18 -21.99
C SER A 190 3.26 21.89 -21.32
N SER A 191 3.59 20.73 -21.87
CA SER A 191 3.23 19.42 -21.32
C SER A 191 4.29 18.96 -20.32
N PRO A 192 3.96 18.90 -19.01
CA PRO A 192 4.88 18.41 -17.99
C PRO A 192 5.08 16.90 -18.10
N TYR A 193 6.11 16.39 -17.39
CA TYR A 193 6.21 14.96 -17.11
C TYR A 193 4.92 14.48 -16.41
N PRO A 194 4.33 13.36 -16.84
CA PRO A 194 3.10 12.87 -16.24
C PRO A 194 3.31 12.54 -14.75
N GLU A 195 2.42 13.07 -13.92
CA GLU A 195 2.46 12.90 -12.47
C GLU A 195 1.15 12.30 -11.98
N GLY A 196 1.19 11.66 -10.81
CA GLY A 196 -0.02 11.10 -10.19
C GLY A 196 -0.76 10.12 -11.10
N MET A 197 -2.03 10.36 -11.36
CA MET A 197 -2.89 9.48 -12.15
C MET A 197 -2.54 9.40 -13.64
N ASP A 198 -1.88 10.42 -14.17
CA ASP A 198 -1.55 10.50 -15.59
C ASP A 198 -0.24 9.76 -15.93
N ASN A 199 0.51 9.32 -14.92
CA ASN A 199 1.74 8.55 -15.12
C ASN A 199 1.41 7.06 -15.27
N PRO A 200 1.71 6.45 -16.44
CA PRO A 200 1.41 5.04 -16.68
C PRO A 200 2.20 4.06 -15.79
N GLU A 201 3.32 4.52 -15.21
CA GLU A 201 4.10 3.72 -14.27
C GLU A 201 3.47 3.65 -12.88
N ASN A 202 2.57 4.58 -12.56
CA ASN A 202 1.87 4.57 -11.28
C ASN A 202 0.69 3.58 -11.33
N ILE A 203 0.83 2.46 -10.67
CA ILE A 203 -0.22 1.44 -10.57
C ILE A 203 -1.14 1.67 -9.37
N TYR A 204 -0.73 2.48 -8.41
CA TYR A 204 -1.51 2.89 -7.24
C TYR A 204 -0.95 4.20 -6.64
N VAL A 205 -1.81 5.17 -6.34
CA VAL A 205 -1.44 6.50 -5.83
C VAL A 205 -2.20 6.82 -4.54
#